data_4ccb6c276bf38ddb7b61781e3953e64c
#
_entry.id   4ccb6c276bf38ddb7b61781e3953e64c
#
_cell.length_a   1.000
_cell.length_b   1.000
_cell.length_c   1.000
_cell.angle_alpha   90.00
_cell.angle_beta   90.00
_cell.angle_gamma   90.00
#
_symmetry.space_group_name_H-M   'P 1'
#
loop_
_entity.id
_entity.type
_entity.pdbx_description
1 polymer ?
#
loop_
_entity_poly.entity_id
_entity_poly.type
_entity_poly.pdbx_seq_one_letter_code
_entity_poly.pdbx_strand_id
1 'polypeptide(L)'
;MEDNYKTIMEYYNGSSETSVKNYLENISYNNFHLYNLFPQINDSTFIPIELSITEDDANNSNYDSIIISDVLKKYPNVSGTIDYDNDGIVDNLTIILRNKADNAGSNSSLVSHKSDYPGGNDITLSNKSLGTYNMLNTYSIRNTKSSVIIHEFMHSLGYPDLYNSNNDYPVFTWDIMGNVISPPPYPLAYLRSYFTNWLSIDEITKSGTITLNTQDNKDGNQAYIIKSPLNDYEFFVVEYRKKPTLFDKIDRSISNSGVIVYRINTTITGLSNKFGSYGVYVYRDNSFALNSTPSSAVYNTVFSKELGRTTVGNSDLNSKDKALLYSDGTNSGIVLSEIGSSSSNSITLNVSIPNKGDLDVWNELKYDDINKNSGYKVQTSIEMNNKIYVGSITNNKLYTTVYDNGNWSTISNGTNIVIGDVSPSTMEFKIINN
;
A
#
# COMPACT_ATOMS: atom_id res chain seq x y z
N MET A 1 15.51 -4.02 -30.47
CA MET A 1 16.94 -3.72 -30.24
C MET A 1 17.26 -3.32 -28.80
N GLU A 2 16.26 -3.15 -27.94
CA GLU A 2 16.44 -2.77 -26.52
C GLU A 2 16.68 -3.98 -25.58
N ASP A 3 16.67 -5.17 -26.12
CA ASP A 3 16.84 -6.45 -25.44
C ASP A 3 18.20 -7.11 -25.71
N ASN A 4 19.20 -6.31 -26.06
CA ASN A 4 20.55 -6.80 -26.17
C ASN A 4 21.30 -6.80 -24.84
N TYR A 5 22.38 -7.57 -24.75
CA TYR A 5 23.19 -7.70 -23.54
C TYR A 5 23.59 -6.35 -22.92
N LYS A 6 24.05 -5.40 -23.72
CA LYS A 6 24.50 -4.08 -23.26
C LYS A 6 23.35 -3.31 -22.57
N THR A 7 22.18 -3.31 -23.18
CA THR A 7 20.99 -2.62 -22.61
C THR A 7 20.54 -3.27 -21.29
N ILE A 8 20.52 -4.59 -21.22
CA ILE A 8 20.18 -5.29 -19.98
C ILE A 8 21.22 -5.01 -18.89
N MET A 9 22.51 -5.01 -19.21
CA MET A 9 23.58 -4.65 -18.28
C MET A 9 23.43 -3.22 -17.75
N GLU A 10 23.04 -2.27 -18.63
CA GLU A 10 22.76 -0.89 -18.22
C GLU A 10 21.55 -0.80 -17.28
N TYR A 11 20.51 -1.59 -17.49
CA TYR A 11 19.37 -1.63 -16.56
C TYR A 11 19.75 -2.18 -15.18
N TYR A 12 20.65 -3.16 -15.11
CA TYR A 12 21.11 -3.71 -13.84
C TYR A 12 22.16 -2.85 -13.15
N ASN A 13 23.24 -2.49 -13.87
CA ASN A 13 24.46 -1.94 -13.28
C ASN A 13 24.86 -0.57 -13.85
N GLY A 14 24.03 0.04 -14.71
CA GLY A 14 24.32 1.32 -15.32
C GLY A 14 24.44 2.46 -14.29
N SER A 15 24.94 3.60 -14.74
CA SER A 15 25.15 4.77 -13.88
C SER A 15 23.88 5.54 -13.54
N SER A 16 22.75 5.25 -14.21
CA SER A 16 21.46 5.86 -13.88
C SER A 16 21.04 5.52 -12.46
N GLU A 17 20.43 6.49 -11.76
CA GLU A 17 19.81 6.30 -10.45
C GLU A 17 18.72 5.22 -10.49
N THR A 18 18.11 5.01 -11.65
CA THR A 18 17.04 4.03 -11.87
C THR A 18 17.54 2.66 -12.33
N SER A 19 18.87 2.42 -12.44
CA SER A 19 19.38 1.06 -12.58
C SER A 19 19.06 0.25 -11.34
N VAL A 20 18.90 -1.07 -11.46
CA VAL A 20 18.51 -1.94 -10.32
C VAL A 20 19.45 -1.75 -9.14
N LYS A 21 20.77 -1.79 -9.39
CA LYS A 21 21.78 -1.57 -8.35
C LYS A 21 21.61 -0.23 -7.66
N ASN A 22 21.63 0.87 -8.41
CA ASN A 22 21.59 2.22 -7.82
C ASN A 22 20.22 2.51 -7.19
N TYR A 23 19.15 1.98 -7.76
CA TYR A 23 17.82 2.10 -7.15
C TYR A 23 17.80 1.47 -5.75
N LEU A 24 18.26 0.24 -5.61
CA LEU A 24 18.30 -0.47 -4.33
C LEU A 24 19.23 0.21 -3.32
N GLU A 25 20.40 0.69 -3.76
CA GLU A 25 21.29 1.50 -2.93
C GLU A 25 20.63 2.80 -2.44
N ASN A 26 19.91 3.51 -3.31
CA ASN A 26 19.21 4.74 -2.95
C ASN A 26 18.06 4.49 -1.96
N ILE A 27 17.16 3.56 -2.25
CA ILE A 27 15.98 3.32 -1.39
C ILE A 27 16.35 2.71 -0.05
N SER A 28 17.52 2.10 0.06
CA SER A 28 18.06 1.52 1.30
C SER A 28 19.04 2.44 2.03
N TYR A 29 19.28 3.65 1.53
CA TYR A 29 20.31 4.56 2.05
C TYR A 29 21.71 3.92 2.14
N ASN A 30 22.08 3.13 1.13
CA ASN A 30 23.31 2.34 1.05
C ASN A 30 23.44 1.24 2.13
N ASN A 31 22.30 0.77 2.70
CA ASN A 31 22.32 -0.40 3.59
C ASN A 31 22.20 -1.73 2.83
N PHE A 32 21.87 -1.70 1.56
CA PHE A 32 21.75 -2.87 0.71
C PHE A 32 22.55 -2.68 -0.59
N HIS A 33 23.38 -3.67 -0.92
CA HIS A 33 24.18 -3.68 -2.14
C HIS A 33 23.89 -4.94 -2.94
N LEU A 34 23.49 -4.78 -4.19
CA LEU A 34 23.24 -5.89 -5.11
C LEU A 34 24.47 -6.14 -5.99
N TYR A 35 24.96 -7.35 -5.98
CA TYR A 35 26.02 -7.84 -6.87
C TYR A 35 25.42 -8.78 -7.91
N ASN A 36 25.33 -8.31 -9.15
CA ASN A 36 24.79 -9.10 -10.26
C ASN A 36 25.90 -9.89 -10.94
N LEU A 37 25.73 -11.19 -11.00
CA LEU A 37 26.61 -12.10 -11.73
C LEU A 37 25.92 -12.48 -13.04
N PHE A 38 26.60 -12.22 -14.14
CA PHE A 38 26.13 -12.61 -15.47
C PHE A 38 27.03 -13.71 -16.03
N PRO A 39 26.50 -14.72 -16.73
CA PRO A 39 27.34 -15.68 -17.43
C PRO A 39 28.16 -14.93 -18.49
N GLN A 40 29.45 -14.80 -18.22
CA GLN A 40 30.37 -14.18 -19.19
C GLN A 40 30.79 -15.19 -20.25
N ILE A 41 30.33 -14.97 -21.48
CA ILE A 41 30.79 -15.72 -22.63
C ILE A 41 31.19 -14.74 -23.74
N ASN A 42 32.25 -14.01 -23.57
CA ASN A 42 32.71 -12.91 -24.38
C ASN A 42 32.01 -11.57 -24.09
N ASP A 43 32.76 -10.50 -24.06
CA ASP A 43 32.46 -9.15 -23.58
C ASP A 43 31.26 -8.42 -24.20
N SER A 44 30.39 -9.05 -24.98
CA SER A 44 29.37 -8.29 -25.71
C SER A 44 28.06 -8.98 -26.07
N THR A 45 27.85 -10.26 -25.80
CA THR A 45 26.62 -10.93 -26.25
C THR A 45 26.08 -11.95 -25.23
N PHE A 46 24.76 -11.94 -25.01
CA PHE A 46 24.08 -13.08 -24.41
C PHE A 46 24.22 -14.30 -25.37
N ILE A 47 24.50 -15.46 -24.80
CA ILE A 47 24.30 -16.70 -25.53
C ILE A 47 22.86 -17.14 -25.25
N PRO A 48 21.99 -17.11 -26.25
CA PRO A 48 20.65 -17.62 -26.08
C PRO A 48 20.68 -19.10 -25.78
N ILE A 49 19.87 -19.54 -24.84
CA ILE A 49 19.61 -20.94 -24.56
C ILE A 49 18.35 -21.30 -25.34
N GLU A 50 18.45 -22.32 -26.17
CA GLU A 50 17.29 -22.92 -26.82
C GLU A 50 16.60 -23.81 -25.76
N LEU A 51 15.33 -23.52 -25.49
CA LEU A 51 14.52 -24.27 -24.51
C LEU A 51 13.94 -25.51 -25.18
N SER A 52 13.73 -26.56 -24.36
CA SER A 52 13.07 -27.81 -24.82
C SER A 52 11.55 -27.69 -24.96
N ILE A 53 11.00 -26.54 -24.57
CA ILE A 53 9.57 -26.21 -24.65
C ILE A 53 9.32 -25.00 -25.53
N THR A 54 8.12 -24.88 -26.05
CA THR A 54 7.69 -23.75 -26.88
C THR A 54 6.81 -22.79 -26.09
N GLU A 55 6.57 -21.60 -26.66
CA GLU A 55 5.64 -20.62 -26.07
C GLU A 55 4.21 -21.17 -25.95
N ASP A 56 3.80 -22.07 -26.84
CA ASP A 56 2.48 -22.72 -26.82
C ASP A 56 2.33 -23.72 -25.66
N ASP A 57 3.44 -24.21 -25.10
CA ASP A 57 3.48 -25.09 -23.93
C ASP A 57 3.33 -24.33 -22.61
N ALA A 58 3.25 -23.00 -22.64
CA ALA A 58 3.25 -22.12 -21.47
C ALA A 58 2.08 -22.33 -20.50
N ASN A 59 1.05 -23.08 -20.89
CA ASN A 59 -0.06 -23.49 -20.03
C ASN A 59 0.23 -24.76 -19.21
N ASN A 60 1.43 -25.33 -19.34
CA ASN A 60 1.86 -26.48 -18.55
C ASN A 60 2.20 -26.03 -17.12
N SER A 61 1.67 -26.70 -16.12
CA SER A 61 1.93 -26.38 -14.68
C SER A 61 3.41 -26.47 -14.27
N ASN A 62 4.27 -27.12 -15.08
CA ASN A 62 5.69 -27.28 -14.83
C ASN A 62 6.59 -26.38 -15.70
N TYR A 63 6.01 -25.39 -16.36
CA TYR A 63 6.73 -24.57 -17.35
C TYR A 63 8.01 -23.96 -16.80
N ASP A 64 7.93 -23.26 -15.66
CA ASP A 64 9.11 -22.65 -15.03
C ASP A 64 10.18 -23.68 -14.66
N SER A 65 9.77 -24.81 -14.11
CA SER A 65 10.72 -25.88 -13.74
C SER A 65 11.46 -26.44 -14.93
N ILE A 66 10.82 -26.56 -16.11
CA ILE A 66 11.45 -26.99 -17.34
C ILE A 66 12.45 -25.95 -17.83
N ILE A 67 12.08 -24.67 -17.85
CA ILE A 67 12.97 -23.57 -18.23
C ILE A 67 14.20 -23.54 -17.32
N ILE A 68 13.99 -23.55 -16.01
CA ILE A 68 15.07 -23.54 -15.02
C ILE A 68 16.00 -24.75 -15.23
N SER A 69 15.42 -25.93 -15.44
CA SER A 69 16.20 -27.14 -15.71
C SER A 69 17.05 -27.01 -16.96
N ASP A 70 16.50 -26.49 -18.06
CA ASP A 70 17.24 -26.29 -19.31
C ASP A 70 18.38 -25.28 -19.16
N VAL A 71 18.13 -24.18 -18.42
CA VAL A 71 19.14 -23.16 -18.14
C VAL A 71 20.27 -23.77 -17.28
N LEU A 72 19.96 -24.44 -16.20
CA LEU A 72 20.98 -24.96 -15.26
C LEU A 72 21.72 -26.19 -15.79
N LYS A 73 21.12 -26.99 -16.67
CA LYS A 73 21.86 -28.02 -17.43
C LYS A 73 22.92 -27.39 -18.34
N LYS A 74 22.63 -26.23 -18.91
CA LYS A 74 23.58 -25.52 -19.79
C LYS A 74 24.63 -24.76 -18.97
N TYR A 75 24.27 -24.19 -17.85
CA TYR A 75 25.11 -23.37 -16.98
C TYR A 75 25.01 -23.84 -15.53
N PRO A 76 25.59 -25.02 -15.20
CA PRO A 76 25.48 -25.57 -13.85
C PRO A 76 26.35 -24.85 -12.81
N ASN A 77 27.29 -24.01 -13.30
CA ASN A 77 28.22 -23.30 -12.45
C ASN A 77 28.34 -21.84 -12.87
N VAL A 78 28.45 -20.96 -11.90
CA VAL A 78 28.77 -19.54 -12.06
C VAL A 78 30.02 -19.19 -11.27
N SER A 79 30.73 -18.16 -11.74
CA SER A 79 31.87 -17.60 -11.01
C SER A 79 31.39 -16.49 -10.09
N GLY A 80 31.69 -16.57 -8.81
CA GLY A 80 31.31 -15.60 -7.79
C GLY A 80 30.42 -16.19 -6.69
N THR A 81 30.08 -15.38 -5.70
CA THR A 81 29.23 -15.75 -4.57
C THR A 81 27.76 -15.60 -4.94
N ILE A 82 26.97 -16.66 -4.82
CA ILE A 82 25.54 -16.72 -5.13
C ILE A 82 24.70 -17.09 -3.91
N ASP A 83 25.32 -17.27 -2.77
CA ASP A 83 24.79 -17.62 -1.46
C ASP A 83 25.65 -16.85 -0.45
N TYR A 84 25.24 -15.63 -0.16
CA TYR A 84 26.04 -14.67 0.60
C TYR A 84 25.97 -14.93 2.11
N ASP A 85 24.84 -15.42 2.60
CA ASP A 85 24.63 -15.77 4.01
C ASP A 85 25.08 -17.21 4.36
N ASN A 86 25.50 -17.99 3.35
CA ASN A 86 25.99 -19.36 3.46
C ASN A 86 24.96 -20.36 4.03
N ASP A 87 23.69 -20.18 3.71
CA ASP A 87 22.59 -21.08 4.08
C ASP A 87 22.47 -22.31 3.15
N GLY A 88 23.23 -22.33 2.06
CA GLY A 88 23.24 -23.41 1.05
C GLY A 88 22.21 -23.21 -0.07
N ILE A 89 21.53 -22.05 -0.09
CA ILE A 89 20.51 -21.68 -1.06
C ILE A 89 21.04 -20.52 -1.92
N VAL A 90 20.67 -20.49 -3.19
CA VAL A 90 20.98 -19.37 -4.08
C VAL A 90 20.11 -18.17 -3.68
N ASP A 91 20.73 -17.02 -3.39
CA ASP A 91 20.02 -15.81 -2.94
C ASP A 91 18.94 -15.36 -3.92
N ASN A 92 19.23 -15.34 -5.21
CA ASN A 92 18.28 -15.07 -6.28
C ASN A 92 18.81 -15.54 -7.63
N LEU A 93 17.93 -16.12 -8.44
CA LEU A 93 18.17 -16.42 -9.85
C LEU A 93 17.19 -15.63 -10.71
N THR A 94 17.69 -14.84 -11.66
CA THR A 94 16.84 -14.18 -12.65
C THR A 94 17.03 -14.79 -14.02
N ILE A 95 15.94 -15.22 -14.65
CA ILE A 95 15.91 -15.73 -16.03
C ILE A 95 15.12 -14.74 -16.89
N ILE A 96 15.67 -14.38 -18.04
CA ILE A 96 15.04 -13.45 -18.98
C ILE A 96 14.63 -14.22 -20.25
N LEU A 97 13.33 -14.33 -20.45
CA LEU A 97 12.72 -14.95 -21.61
C LEU A 97 12.64 -13.96 -22.77
N ARG A 98 13.12 -14.38 -23.93
CA ARG A 98 13.02 -13.59 -25.14
C ARG A 98 11.71 -13.90 -25.85
N ASN A 99 10.75 -12.97 -25.78
CA ASN A 99 9.48 -13.09 -26.50
C ASN A 99 9.61 -12.69 -27.97
N LYS A 100 8.77 -13.25 -28.83
CA LYS A 100 8.47 -12.66 -30.13
C LYS A 100 7.92 -11.25 -29.92
N ALA A 101 8.37 -10.30 -30.72
CA ALA A 101 8.30 -8.86 -30.46
C ALA A 101 6.90 -8.28 -30.14
N ASP A 102 5.81 -8.95 -30.48
CA ASP A 102 4.50 -8.28 -30.57
C ASP A 102 3.35 -8.96 -29.81
N ASN A 103 3.52 -10.09 -29.13
CA ASN A 103 2.39 -10.88 -28.65
C ASN A 103 2.35 -11.22 -27.14
N ALA A 104 3.23 -10.70 -26.32
CA ALA A 104 3.26 -11.04 -24.90
C ALA A 104 2.08 -10.50 -24.06
N GLY A 105 1.18 -9.71 -24.66
CA GLY A 105 0.01 -9.17 -23.95
C GLY A 105 -1.19 -10.12 -23.83
N SER A 106 -1.16 -11.27 -24.48
CA SER A 106 -2.32 -12.17 -24.50
C SER A 106 -2.14 -13.53 -23.79
N ASN A 107 -0.90 -13.94 -23.50
CA ASN A 107 -0.64 -15.20 -22.79
C ASN A 107 -0.17 -14.93 -21.36
N SER A 108 -1.09 -15.16 -20.43
CA SER A 108 -0.90 -14.99 -18.98
C SER A 108 0.25 -15.83 -18.38
N SER A 109 0.69 -16.87 -19.07
CA SER A 109 1.72 -17.77 -18.58
C SER A 109 3.15 -17.26 -18.72
N LEU A 110 3.39 -16.22 -19.54
CA LEU A 110 4.71 -15.62 -19.77
C LEU A 110 4.85 -14.24 -19.10
N VAL A 111 4.00 -13.92 -18.16
CA VAL A 111 4.09 -12.67 -17.39
C VAL A 111 5.35 -12.71 -16.54
N SER A 112 6.04 -11.57 -16.43
CA SER A 112 7.14 -11.44 -15.47
C SER A 112 6.63 -11.70 -14.07
N HIS A 113 7.35 -12.52 -13.28
CA HIS A 113 6.94 -12.89 -11.93
C HIS A 113 8.13 -13.37 -11.09
N LYS A 114 7.97 -13.28 -9.76
CA LYS A 114 8.79 -13.96 -8.75
C LYS A 114 8.08 -15.23 -8.30
N SER A 115 8.84 -16.29 -8.09
CA SER A 115 8.33 -17.50 -7.44
C SER A 115 9.42 -18.22 -6.65
N ASP A 116 9.00 -19.21 -5.85
CA ASP A 116 9.90 -20.12 -5.17
C ASP A 116 9.96 -21.42 -5.98
N TYR A 117 11.17 -22.00 -6.09
CA TYR A 117 11.36 -23.20 -6.87
C TYR A 117 10.69 -24.42 -6.19
N PRO A 118 9.72 -25.06 -6.83
CA PRO A 118 8.92 -26.11 -6.21
C PRO A 118 9.64 -27.49 -6.16
N GLY A 119 10.77 -27.63 -6.85
CA GLY A 119 11.42 -28.92 -7.12
C GLY A 119 12.39 -29.43 -6.05
N GLY A 120 12.46 -28.81 -4.86
CA GLY A 120 13.37 -29.26 -3.80
C GLY A 120 14.85 -29.18 -4.20
N ASN A 121 15.69 -30.09 -3.64
CA ASN A 121 17.15 -30.08 -3.87
C ASN A 121 17.60 -30.71 -5.19
N ASP A 122 16.69 -31.03 -6.08
CA ASP A 122 17.02 -31.80 -7.31
C ASP A 122 17.75 -30.98 -8.36
N ILE A 123 17.64 -29.65 -8.30
CA ILE A 123 18.31 -28.71 -9.20
C ILE A 123 19.21 -27.79 -8.39
N THR A 124 20.47 -27.74 -8.77
CA THR A 124 21.48 -26.92 -8.09
C THR A 124 22.21 -26.01 -9.08
N LEU A 125 22.64 -24.84 -8.58
CA LEU A 125 23.57 -23.94 -9.26
C LEU A 125 24.85 -23.84 -8.41
N SER A 126 26.00 -24.19 -8.96
CA SER A 126 27.27 -24.24 -8.21
C SER A 126 27.19 -25.03 -6.91
N ASN A 127 26.48 -26.18 -6.91
CA ASN A 127 26.21 -27.03 -5.73
C ASN A 127 25.36 -26.37 -4.62
N LYS A 128 24.65 -25.28 -4.90
CA LYS A 128 23.68 -24.67 -4.02
C LYS A 128 22.27 -24.96 -4.50
N SER A 129 21.36 -25.19 -3.57
CA SER A 129 19.95 -25.41 -3.88
C SER A 129 19.32 -24.13 -4.45
N LEU A 130 18.37 -24.27 -5.37
CA LEU A 130 17.60 -23.12 -5.86
C LEU A 130 16.46 -22.84 -4.91
N GLY A 131 16.38 -21.60 -4.44
CA GLY A 131 15.29 -21.09 -3.62
C GLY A 131 14.34 -20.20 -4.46
N THR A 132 14.53 -18.89 -4.33
CA THR A 132 13.75 -17.89 -5.04
C THR A 132 14.30 -17.61 -6.44
N TYR A 133 13.40 -17.42 -7.41
CA TYR A 133 13.78 -16.98 -8.75
C TYR A 133 12.84 -15.91 -9.29
N ASN A 134 13.33 -15.11 -10.23
CA ASN A 134 12.58 -14.17 -11.03
C ASN A 134 12.56 -14.62 -12.48
N MET A 135 11.37 -14.75 -13.06
CA MET A 135 11.18 -15.01 -14.48
C MET A 135 10.74 -13.71 -15.14
N LEU A 136 11.53 -13.16 -16.01
CA LEU A 136 11.27 -11.90 -16.69
C LEU A 136 11.07 -12.13 -18.18
N ASN A 137 10.29 -11.30 -18.83
CA ASN A 137 10.18 -11.32 -20.29
C ASN A 137 10.66 -10.00 -20.92
N THR A 138 11.22 -10.09 -22.13
CA THR A 138 11.79 -8.93 -22.81
C THR A 138 10.73 -7.90 -23.22
N TYR A 139 9.45 -8.29 -23.37
CA TYR A 139 8.37 -7.35 -23.65
C TYR A 139 8.15 -6.40 -22.47
N SER A 140 8.05 -6.94 -21.26
CA SER A 140 7.91 -6.13 -20.04
C SER A 140 9.12 -5.22 -19.84
N ILE A 141 10.33 -5.75 -20.03
CA ILE A 141 11.57 -4.95 -19.93
C ILE A 141 11.60 -3.82 -20.97
N ARG A 142 11.19 -4.04 -22.21
CA ARG A 142 11.12 -2.96 -23.22
C ARG A 142 10.17 -1.84 -22.83
N ASN A 143 9.03 -2.18 -22.19
CA ASN A 143 8.00 -1.22 -21.83
C ASN A 143 8.33 -0.47 -20.54
N THR A 144 8.90 -1.16 -19.55
CA THR A 144 9.10 -0.61 -18.19
C THR A 144 10.59 -0.49 -17.78
N LYS A 145 11.52 -0.89 -18.65
CA LYS A 145 12.97 -0.84 -18.43
C LYS A 145 13.38 -1.61 -17.18
N SER A 146 14.16 -0.96 -16.29
CA SER A 146 14.57 -1.55 -15.01
C SER A 146 13.42 -1.74 -14.02
N SER A 147 12.29 -1.06 -14.21
CA SER A 147 11.20 -1.05 -13.20
C SER A 147 10.58 -2.43 -12.98
N VAL A 148 10.37 -3.24 -14.03
CA VAL A 148 9.87 -4.61 -13.84
C VAL A 148 10.91 -5.49 -13.14
N ILE A 149 12.19 -5.30 -13.45
CA ILE A 149 13.28 -6.05 -12.81
C ILE A 149 13.30 -5.73 -11.32
N ILE A 150 13.19 -4.45 -10.97
CA ILE A 150 13.12 -3.97 -9.59
C ILE A 150 11.90 -4.56 -8.88
N HIS A 151 10.72 -4.49 -9.50
CA HIS A 151 9.47 -4.99 -8.94
C HIS A 151 9.58 -6.48 -8.56
N GLU A 152 9.99 -7.34 -9.51
CA GLU A 152 10.12 -8.76 -9.24
C GLU A 152 11.22 -9.07 -8.21
N PHE A 153 12.30 -8.28 -8.20
CA PHE A 153 13.33 -8.43 -7.18
C PHE A 153 12.84 -8.01 -5.79
N MET A 154 12.02 -6.96 -5.68
CA MET A 154 11.42 -6.54 -4.40
C MET A 154 10.54 -7.64 -3.79
N HIS A 155 9.87 -8.46 -4.60
CA HIS A 155 9.19 -9.66 -4.11
C HIS A 155 10.13 -10.63 -3.40
N SER A 156 11.36 -10.77 -3.88
CA SER A 156 12.38 -11.62 -3.21
C SER A 156 12.80 -11.06 -1.85
N LEU A 157 12.59 -9.77 -1.62
CA LEU A 157 12.78 -9.10 -0.32
C LEU A 157 11.51 -9.09 0.55
N GLY A 158 10.45 -9.80 0.13
CA GLY A 158 9.21 -9.96 0.89
C GLY A 158 8.12 -8.93 0.63
N TYR A 159 8.31 -7.99 -0.28
CA TYR A 159 7.29 -6.99 -0.61
C TYR A 159 6.13 -7.63 -1.38
N PRO A 160 4.86 -7.38 -1.00
CA PRO A 160 3.70 -7.89 -1.72
C PRO A 160 3.31 -6.99 -2.88
N ASP A 161 2.51 -7.51 -3.81
CA ASP A 161 1.76 -6.67 -4.73
C ASP A 161 0.79 -5.76 -3.99
N LEU A 162 0.78 -4.48 -4.39
CA LEU A 162 -0.12 -3.45 -3.85
C LEU A 162 -1.22 -3.05 -4.84
N TYR A 163 -1.37 -3.80 -5.91
CA TYR A 163 -2.50 -3.77 -6.85
C TYR A 163 -3.25 -5.09 -6.79
N ASN A 164 -4.39 -5.18 -7.47
CA ASN A 164 -5.12 -6.43 -7.58
C ASN A 164 -5.65 -6.68 -9.01
N SER A 165 -6.10 -7.90 -9.27
CA SER A 165 -6.54 -8.35 -10.60
C SER A 165 -7.78 -7.65 -11.16
N ASN A 166 -8.48 -6.85 -10.34
CA ASN A 166 -9.72 -6.16 -10.73
C ASN A 166 -9.50 -4.71 -11.23
N ASN A 167 -8.27 -4.38 -11.66
CA ASN A 167 -7.88 -3.01 -12.03
C ASN A 167 -8.12 -1.98 -10.92
N ASP A 168 -8.00 -2.41 -9.68
CA ASP A 168 -8.07 -1.56 -8.52
C ASP A 168 -6.64 -1.26 -8.04
N TYR A 169 -6.34 0.00 -7.87
CA TYR A 169 -5.00 0.50 -7.58
C TYR A 169 -4.99 1.30 -6.27
N PRO A 170 -5.05 0.62 -5.10
CA PRO A 170 -5.10 1.29 -3.80
C PRO A 170 -3.91 2.21 -3.53
N VAL A 171 -2.75 1.89 -4.10
CA VAL A 171 -1.49 2.63 -3.94
C VAL A 171 -1.03 3.29 -5.23
N PHE A 172 -1.23 2.65 -6.38
CA PHE A 172 -0.87 3.12 -7.73
C PHE A 172 0.60 3.55 -7.84
N THR A 173 0.87 4.75 -8.40
CA THR A 173 2.24 5.25 -8.67
C THR A 173 3.01 5.72 -7.45
N TRP A 174 2.48 5.56 -6.24
CA TRP A 174 3.17 5.93 -5.01
C TRP A 174 4.14 4.86 -4.49
N ASP A 175 4.10 3.67 -5.11
CA ASP A 175 4.99 2.56 -4.79
C ASP A 175 5.24 1.72 -6.03
N ILE A 176 6.48 1.23 -6.20
CA ILE A 176 6.83 0.33 -7.31
C ILE A 176 6.01 -0.97 -7.30
N MET A 177 5.57 -1.42 -6.11
CA MET A 177 4.71 -2.59 -5.96
C MET A 177 3.24 -2.29 -6.25
N GLY A 178 2.86 -1.01 -6.34
CA GLY A 178 1.51 -0.55 -6.69
C GLY A 178 1.32 -0.35 -8.19
N ASN A 179 2.37 -0.04 -8.92
CA ASN A 179 2.35 0.09 -10.37
C ASN A 179 3.76 0.05 -10.95
N VAL A 180 4.00 -0.88 -11.86
CA VAL A 180 5.29 -1.00 -12.56
C VAL A 180 5.38 0.06 -13.65
N ILE A 181 5.92 1.22 -13.31
CA ILE A 181 6.07 2.38 -14.19
C ILE A 181 7.54 2.82 -14.28
N SER A 182 7.95 3.35 -15.42
CA SER A 182 9.29 3.90 -15.64
C SER A 182 9.24 5.42 -15.78
N PRO A 183 10.08 6.17 -15.06
CA PRO A 183 10.99 5.76 -13.99
C PRO A 183 10.28 5.21 -12.75
N PRO A 184 10.94 4.31 -11.98
CA PRO A 184 10.33 3.68 -10.83
C PRO A 184 10.07 4.68 -9.69
N PRO A 185 8.95 4.58 -8.95
CA PRO A 185 8.77 5.30 -7.71
C PRO A 185 9.52 4.63 -6.55
N TYR A 186 9.80 5.40 -5.48
CA TYR A 186 10.21 4.81 -4.20
C TYR A 186 9.12 3.87 -3.66
N PRO A 187 9.49 2.79 -2.95
CA PRO A 187 8.52 2.12 -2.09
C PRO A 187 8.08 3.06 -0.96
N LEU A 188 6.85 2.90 -0.47
CA LEU A 188 6.35 3.65 0.68
C LEU A 188 7.28 3.47 1.88
N ALA A 189 7.47 4.54 2.65
CA ALA A 189 8.39 4.57 3.79
C ALA A 189 8.09 3.45 4.79
N TYR A 190 6.82 3.20 5.09
CA TYR A 190 6.43 2.12 6.01
C TYR A 190 6.84 0.73 5.50
N LEU A 191 6.76 0.47 4.21
CA LEU A 191 7.16 -0.83 3.66
C LEU A 191 8.67 -1.02 3.71
N ARG A 192 9.46 0.04 3.47
CA ARG A 192 10.92 0.02 3.65
C ARG A 192 11.34 -0.23 5.10
N SER A 193 10.56 0.26 6.05
CA SER A 193 10.76 -0.02 7.47
C SER A 193 10.35 -1.46 7.82
N TYR A 194 9.17 -1.89 7.38
CA TYR A 194 8.54 -3.15 7.80
C TYR A 194 9.21 -4.39 7.19
N PHE A 195 9.49 -4.40 5.88
CA PHE A 195 10.02 -5.57 5.19
C PHE A 195 11.55 -5.66 5.25
N THR A 196 12.24 -4.53 5.22
CA THR A 196 13.71 -4.54 5.05
C THR A 196 14.48 -3.80 6.15
N ASN A 197 13.78 -3.15 7.07
CA ASN A 197 14.38 -2.37 8.16
C ASN A 197 15.41 -1.32 7.67
N TRP A 198 15.20 -0.78 6.46
CA TRP A 198 16.11 0.22 5.88
C TRP A 198 15.93 1.62 6.47
N LEU A 199 14.82 1.81 7.16
CA LEU A 199 14.47 3.09 7.73
C LEU A 199 13.67 2.89 9.03
N SER A 200 13.91 3.74 10.02
CA SER A 200 13.11 3.82 11.25
C SER A 200 12.07 4.92 11.11
N ILE A 201 10.85 4.65 11.55
CA ILE A 201 9.75 5.61 11.51
C ILE A 201 9.25 5.85 12.92
N ASP A 202 9.28 7.11 13.35
CA ASP A 202 8.79 7.51 14.66
C ASP A 202 7.25 7.52 14.71
N GLU A 203 6.70 7.18 15.87
CA GLU A 203 5.28 7.27 16.15
C GLU A 203 4.93 8.61 16.80
N ILE A 204 3.93 9.29 16.27
CA ILE A 204 3.35 10.49 16.88
C ILE A 204 2.28 10.05 17.87
N THR A 205 2.52 10.34 19.14
CA THR A 205 1.63 9.97 20.26
C THR A 205 0.82 11.14 20.80
N LYS A 206 1.11 12.36 20.36
CA LYS A 206 0.46 13.61 20.81
C LYS A 206 0.26 14.57 19.65
N SER A 207 -0.81 15.33 19.71
CA SER A 207 -1.07 16.44 18.80
C SER A 207 0.08 17.45 18.84
N GLY A 208 0.44 18.00 17.68
CA GLY A 208 1.51 18.97 17.56
C GLY A 208 1.97 19.21 16.12
N THR A 209 2.95 20.09 15.98
CA THR A 209 3.59 20.38 14.69
C THR A 209 4.72 19.40 14.44
N ILE A 210 4.76 18.84 13.22
CA ILE A 210 5.85 17.96 12.77
C ILE A 210 6.52 18.53 11.52
N THR A 211 7.73 18.06 11.28
CA THR A 211 8.49 18.34 10.05
C THR A 211 8.82 17.02 9.36
N LEU A 212 8.43 16.90 8.09
CA LEU A 212 8.82 15.79 7.22
C LEU A 212 9.92 16.25 6.27
N ASN A 213 10.87 15.37 6.00
CA ASN A 213 11.93 15.55 5.02
C ASN A 213 11.64 14.73 3.77
N THR A 214 12.30 15.06 2.66
CA THR A 214 12.17 14.30 1.42
C THR A 214 12.63 12.85 1.58
N GLN A 215 12.07 11.98 0.77
CA GLN A 215 12.28 10.53 0.80
C GLN A 215 13.73 10.07 0.62
N ASP A 216 14.60 10.93 0.07
CA ASP A 216 16.02 10.70 -0.15
C ASP A 216 16.93 11.23 1.00
N ASN A 217 16.36 11.90 1.99
CA ASN A 217 17.09 12.44 3.12
C ASN A 217 17.16 11.41 4.27
N LYS A 218 18.25 10.64 4.35
CA LYS A 218 18.44 9.61 5.38
C LYS A 218 18.54 10.14 6.82
N ASP A 219 18.96 11.40 7.00
CA ASP A 219 19.24 11.99 8.33
C ASP A 219 18.01 12.71 8.92
N GLY A 220 16.88 12.70 8.21
CA GLY A 220 15.63 13.35 8.62
C GLY A 220 14.47 12.37 8.70
N ASN A 221 13.37 12.82 9.27
CA ASN A 221 12.14 12.02 9.33
C ASN A 221 11.38 12.14 8.01
N GLN A 222 11.42 11.11 7.17
CA GLN A 222 10.69 11.08 5.90
C GLN A 222 9.20 10.78 6.08
N ALA A 223 8.88 10.09 7.16
CA ALA A 223 7.52 9.67 7.50
C ALA A 223 7.31 9.61 9.02
N TYR A 224 6.04 9.65 9.42
CA TYR A 224 5.61 9.36 10.79
C TYR A 224 4.41 8.41 10.79
N ILE A 225 4.36 7.54 11.79
CA ILE A 225 3.19 6.74 12.11
C ILE A 225 2.27 7.57 13.02
N ILE A 226 0.98 7.62 12.69
CA ILE A 226 -0.05 8.29 13.50
C ILE A 226 -1.10 7.27 13.87
N LYS A 227 -1.20 6.97 15.15
CA LYS A 227 -2.24 6.10 15.70
C LYS A 227 -3.35 6.92 16.34
N SER A 228 -4.57 6.49 16.13
CA SER A 228 -5.71 6.98 16.88
C SER A 228 -6.07 5.96 17.96
N PRO A 229 -6.52 6.41 19.14
CA PRO A 229 -6.95 5.50 20.20
C PRO A 229 -8.22 4.69 19.88
N LEU A 230 -8.79 4.89 18.67
CA LEU A 230 -10.01 4.23 18.20
C LEU A 230 -9.83 2.86 17.59
N ASN A 231 -8.61 2.55 17.14
CA ASN A 231 -8.33 1.28 16.46
C ASN A 231 -6.90 0.84 16.75
N ASP A 232 -6.75 -0.37 17.25
CA ASP A 232 -5.44 -0.94 17.59
C ASP A 232 -4.75 -1.61 16.41
N TYR A 233 -5.47 -1.86 15.32
CA TYR A 233 -5.00 -2.65 14.17
C TYR A 233 -4.72 -1.82 12.93
N GLU A 234 -5.37 -0.67 12.82
CA GLU A 234 -5.19 0.23 11.70
C GLU A 234 -4.61 1.57 12.16
N PHE A 235 -3.67 2.09 11.39
CA PHE A 235 -3.07 3.38 11.64
C PHE A 235 -2.75 4.08 10.32
N PHE A 236 -2.36 5.35 10.42
CA PHE A 236 -2.02 6.16 9.26
C PHE A 236 -0.53 6.47 9.27
N VAL A 237 0.01 6.58 8.08
CA VAL A 237 1.37 7.06 7.87
C VAL A 237 1.31 8.32 7.01
N VAL A 238 2.06 9.33 7.41
CA VAL A 238 2.26 10.55 6.63
C VAL A 238 3.69 10.55 6.10
N GLU A 239 3.86 10.83 4.82
CA GLU A 239 5.14 10.80 4.13
C GLU A 239 5.27 11.99 3.20
N TYR A 240 6.46 12.60 3.13
CA TYR A 240 6.74 13.66 2.18
C TYR A 240 7.41 13.10 0.94
N ARG A 241 6.75 13.23 -0.20
CA ARG A 241 7.27 12.84 -1.51
C ARG A 241 7.56 14.08 -2.34
N LYS A 242 8.76 14.15 -2.90
CA LYS A 242 9.18 15.25 -3.76
C LYS A 242 9.45 14.74 -5.17
N LYS A 243 8.66 15.25 -6.12
CA LYS A 243 8.80 14.93 -7.53
C LYS A 243 10.07 15.61 -8.09
N PRO A 244 11.04 14.88 -8.62
CA PRO A 244 12.22 15.47 -9.23
C PRO A 244 11.88 16.14 -10.56
N THR A 245 12.72 17.09 -10.97
CA THR A 245 12.59 17.80 -12.26
C THR A 245 13.17 16.98 -13.42
N LEU A 246 14.23 16.23 -13.18
CA LEU A 246 14.90 15.41 -14.19
C LEU A 246 14.10 14.14 -14.49
N PHE A 247 14.10 13.71 -15.76
CA PHE A 247 13.23 12.65 -16.25
C PHE A 247 13.70 11.23 -15.89
N ASP A 248 14.95 11.04 -15.56
CA ASP A 248 15.59 9.76 -15.26
C ASP A 248 15.72 9.47 -13.76
N LYS A 249 15.03 10.24 -12.92
CA LYS A 249 15.08 10.15 -11.46
C LYS A 249 13.99 9.26 -10.89
N ILE A 250 14.28 8.60 -9.77
CA ILE A 250 13.28 7.92 -8.94
C ILE A 250 12.18 8.93 -8.57
N ASP A 251 10.93 8.49 -8.47
CA ASP A 251 9.75 9.34 -8.22
C ASP A 251 9.39 10.34 -9.34
N ARG A 252 10.03 10.30 -10.49
CA ARG A 252 9.62 11.19 -11.59
C ARG A 252 8.19 10.92 -12.06
N SER A 253 7.72 9.71 -11.87
CA SER A 253 6.37 9.25 -12.27
C SER A 253 5.24 9.67 -11.34
N ILE A 254 5.53 10.13 -10.10
CA ILE A 254 4.48 10.61 -9.20
C ILE A 254 3.81 11.90 -9.72
N SER A 255 2.59 12.17 -9.29
CA SER A 255 1.80 13.30 -9.83
C SER A 255 2.40 14.65 -9.45
N ASN A 256 2.62 14.91 -8.18
CA ASN A 256 3.09 16.18 -7.63
C ASN A 256 3.95 15.97 -6.39
N SER A 257 4.62 17.04 -5.93
CA SER A 257 5.30 17.07 -4.64
C SER A 257 4.32 17.42 -3.52
N GLY A 258 4.49 16.80 -2.34
CA GLY A 258 3.72 17.11 -1.14
C GLY A 258 3.61 15.94 -0.18
N VAL A 259 2.79 16.10 0.82
CA VAL A 259 2.47 15.05 1.80
C VAL A 259 1.46 14.10 1.20
N ILE A 260 1.73 12.80 1.32
CA ILE A 260 0.75 11.73 1.12
C ILE A 260 0.38 11.14 2.47
N VAL A 261 -0.84 10.63 2.56
CA VAL A 261 -1.34 9.92 3.74
C VAL A 261 -1.82 8.55 3.30
N TYR A 262 -1.42 7.51 4.00
CA TYR A 262 -1.90 6.18 3.71
C TYR A 262 -2.20 5.41 4.98
N ARG A 263 -3.19 4.53 4.89
CA ARG A 263 -3.60 3.63 5.96
C ARG A 263 -2.87 2.31 5.84
N ILE A 264 -2.46 1.79 6.99
CA ILE A 264 -1.95 0.43 7.17
C ILE A 264 -2.96 -0.35 7.98
N ASN A 265 -3.30 -1.56 7.50
CA ASN A 265 -4.15 -2.51 8.22
C ASN A 265 -3.33 -3.76 8.55
N THR A 266 -2.95 -3.91 9.81
CA THR A 266 -2.09 -5.00 10.27
C THR A 266 -2.81 -6.34 10.41
N THR A 267 -4.14 -6.36 10.30
CA THR A 267 -4.89 -7.63 10.27
C THR A 267 -4.71 -8.40 8.97
N ILE A 268 -4.17 -7.73 7.93
CA ILE A 268 -3.92 -8.33 6.63
C ILE A 268 -2.49 -8.83 6.58
N THR A 269 -2.37 -10.16 6.55
CA THR A 269 -1.07 -10.83 6.52
C THR A 269 -0.24 -10.38 5.32
N GLY A 270 1.02 -9.99 5.58
CA GLY A 270 1.96 -9.51 4.57
C GLY A 270 1.56 -8.20 3.90
N LEU A 271 0.58 -7.45 4.44
CA LEU A 271 0.11 -6.16 3.93
C LEU A 271 -0.33 -6.17 2.46
N SER A 272 -0.67 -7.33 1.91
CA SER A 272 -1.12 -7.47 0.52
C SER A 272 -2.46 -6.78 0.27
N ASN A 273 -2.70 -6.38 -0.96
CA ASN A 273 -3.96 -5.78 -1.37
C ASN A 273 -4.82 -6.78 -2.17
N LYS A 274 -6.02 -7.06 -1.66
CA LYS A 274 -7.05 -7.81 -2.38
C LYS A 274 -8.29 -6.93 -2.51
N PHE A 275 -9.09 -7.15 -3.55
CA PHE A 275 -10.31 -6.38 -3.74
C PHE A 275 -11.17 -6.37 -2.47
N GLY A 276 -11.49 -5.16 -1.98
CA GLY A 276 -12.26 -4.96 -0.75
C GLY A 276 -11.51 -5.21 0.56
N SER A 277 -10.20 -5.56 0.50
CA SER A 277 -9.38 -5.84 1.69
C SER A 277 -7.96 -5.36 1.45
N TYR A 278 -7.64 -4.16 1.90
CA TYR A 278 -6.37 -3.49 1.61
C TYR A 278 -5.48 -3.41 2.85
N GLY A 279 -4.29 -4.03 2.77
CA GLY A 279 -3.23 -3.88 3.76
C GLY A 279 -2.63 -2.48 3.73
N VAL A 280 -2.54 -1.89 2.53
CA VAL A 280 -2.03 -0.53 2.31
C VAL A 280 -2.99 0.24 1.40
N TYR A 281 -3.42 1.42 1.83
CA TYR A 281 -4.35 2.25 1.08
C TYR A 281 -3.96 3.73 1.14
N VAL A 282 -3.64 4.33 -0.01
CA VAL A 282 -3.30 5.76 -0.11
C VAL A 282 -4.56 6.60 -0.21
N TYR A 283 -4.70 7.57 0.68
CA TYR A 283 -5.83 8.48 0.77
C TYR A 283 -5.93 9.41 -0.43
N ARG A 284 -7.15 9.61 -0.91
CA ARG A 284 -7.46 10.43 -2.10
C ARG A 284 -8.83 11.07 -1.97
N ASP A 285 -9.06 12.13 -2.73
CA ASP A 285 -10.38 12.75 -2.81
C ASP A 285 -11.43 11.73 -3.26
N ASN A 286 -12.61 11.81 -2.68
CA ASN A 286 -13.72 10.88 -2.90
C ASN A 286 -13.48 9.45 -2.39
N SER A 287 -12.65 9.27 -1.35
CA SER A 287 -12.32 7.98 -0.72
C SER A 287 -13.50 7.24 -0.06
N PHE A 288 -14.75 7.66 -0.28
CA PHE A 288 -15.92 6.90 0.20
C PHE A 288 -16.05 5.52 -0.43
N ALA A 289 -15.49 5.31 -1.59
CA ALA A 289 -15.44 4.00 -2.18
C ALA A 289 -14.20 3.28 -1.64
N LEU A 290 -14.29 2.73 -0.45
CA LEU A 290 -13.30 1.78 0.09
C LEU A 290 -13.08 0.58 -0.86
N ASN A 291 -13.92 0.44 -1.88
CA ASN A 291 -14.02 -0.76 -2.70
C ASN A 291 -13.82 -0.53 -4.22
N SER A 292 -13.74 0.69 -4.72
CA SER A 292 -13.41 0.91 -6.14
C SER A 292 -13.12 2.39 -6.38
N THR A 293 -11.89 2.74 -6.62
CA THR A 293 -11.55 4.10 -7.04
C THR A 293 -10.84 4.04 -8.38
N PRO A 294 -11.31 4.82 -9.37
CA PRO A 294 -10.62 4.94 -10.64
C PRO A 294 -9.16 5.34 -10.40
N SER A 295 -8.23 4.76 -11.16
CA SER A 295 -6.81 5.12 -11.12
C SER A 295 -6.58 6.64 -11.24
N SER A 296 -7.46 7.35 -11.95
CA SER A 296 -7.43 8.81 -12.07
C SER A 296 -7.57 9.55 -10.73
N ALA A 297 -8.28 8.99 -9.75
CA ALA A 297 -8.43 9.62 -8.44
C ALA A 297 -7.12 9.60 -7.62
N VAL A 298 -6.21 8.70 -7.92
CA VAL A 298 -4.91 8.58 -7.22
C VAL A 298 -3.99 9.77 -7.50
N TYR A 299 -4.23 10.52 -8.55
CA TYR A 299 -3.46 11.74 -8.83
C TYR A 299 -3.77 12.88 -7.85
N ASN A 300 -4.90 12.85 -7.15
CA ASN A 300 -5.34 13.86 -6.20
C ASN A 300 -5.09 13.46 -4.74
N THR A 301 -4.00 12.74 -4.49
CA THR A 301 -3.64 12.22 -3.15
C THR A 301 -2.66 13.11 -2.40
N VAL A 302 -2.12 14.14 -3.04
CA VAL A 302 -1.03 14.95 -2.52
C VAL A 302 -1.56 16.22 -1.87
N PHE A 303 -1.00 16.57 -0.70
CA PHE A 303 -1.34 17.74 0.07
C PHE A 303 -0.14 18.69 0.13
N SER A 304 -0.32 19.94 -0.27
CA SER A 304 0.65 21.01 -0.14
C SER A 304 0.02 22.38 -0.34
N LYS A 305 0.70 23.42 0.09
CA LYS A 305 0.27 24.80 -0.10
C LYS A 305 0.15 25.18 -1.58
N GLU A 306 1.06 24.70 -2.43
CA GLU A 306 1.07 24.97 -3.89
C GLU A 306 -0.18 24.39 -4.58
N LEU A 307 -0.72 23.31 -4.04
CA LEU A 307 -1.93 22.67 -4.56
C LEU A 307 -3.22 23.24 -3.95
N GLY A 308 -3.10 24.18 -2.99
CA GLY A 308 -4.23 24.70 -2.23
C GLY A 308 -4.89 23.65 -1.32
N ARG A 309 -4.16 22.59 -0.97
CA ARG A 309 -4.61 21.44 -0.19
C ARG A 309 -3.80 21.36 1.09
N THR A 310 -4.23 22.08 2.10
CA THR A 310 -3.48 22.28 3.34
C THR A 310 -4.09 21.56 4.55
N THR A 311 -5.19 20.83 4.34
CA THR A 311 -5.91 20.10 5.41
C THR A 311 -6.44 18.78 4.88
N VAL A 312 -6.44 17.73 5.73
CA VAL A 312 -7.10 16.44 5.51
C VAL A 312 -7.53 15.85 6.85
N GLY A 313 -8.59 15.06 6.86
CA GLY A 313 -9.12 14.43 8.07
C GLY A 313 -10.33 15.18 8.66
N ASN A 314 -10.81 16.24 8.01
CA ASN A 314 -12.01 16.95 8.46
C ASN A 314 -13.22 16.02 8.51
N SER A 315 -14.02 16.12 9.58
CA SER A 315 -15.26 15.37 9.74
C SER A 315 -16.40 15.88 8.86
N ASP A 316 -16.27 17.06 8.26
CA ASP A 316 -17.25 17.58 7.31
C ASP A 316 -17.22 16.79 6.00
N LEU A 317 -18.19 15.90 5.85
CA LEU A 317 -18.36 15.02 4.69
C LEU A 317 -18.63 15.76 3.38
N ASN A 318 -18.98 17.04 3.43
CA ASN A 318 -19.22 17.88 2.26
C ASN A 318 -17.96 18.64 1.83
N SER A 319 -16.89 18.63 2.63
CA SER A 319 -15.63 19.27 2.26
C SER A 319 -14.83 18.39 1.30
N LYS A 320 -13.94 19.00 0.51
CA LYS A 320 -12.97 18.27 -0.32
C LYS A 320 -11.96 17.48 0.52
N ASP A 321 -11.78 17.90 1.76
CA ASP A 321 -10.87 17.33 2.72
C ASP A 321 -11.65 16.34 3.58
N LYS A 322 -11.66 15.08 3.14
CA LYS A 322 -12.48 14.06 3.77
C LYS A 322 -11.80 13.45 4.98
N ALA A 323 -12.61 12.89 5.88
CA ALA A 323 -12.14 12.18 7.05
C ALA A 323 -11.15 11.06 6.68
N LEU A 324 -10.15 10.85 7.51
CA LEU A 324 -9.26 9.69 7.43
C LEU A 324 -10.00 8.49 8.05
N LEU A 325 -10.54 7.65 7.17
CA LEU A 325 -11.39 6.52 7.56
C LEU A 325 -10.58 5.23 7.71
N TYR A 326 -10.98 4.40 8.67
CA TYR A 326 -10.57 3.00 8.75
C TYR A 326 -11.22 2.16 7.64
N SER A 327 -10.82 0.89 7.53
CA SER A 327 -11.32 -0.01 6.48
C SER A 327 -12.80 -0.34 6.62
N ASP A 328 -13.36 -0.21 7.82
CA ASP A 328 -14.79 -0.37 8.12
C ASP A 328 -15.63 0.89 7.87
N GLY A 329 -14.98 1.99 7.43
CA GLY A 329 -15.62 3.28 7.18
C GLY A 329 -15.76 4.18 8.40
N THR A 330 -15.31 3.76 9.59
CA THR A 330 -15.33 4.62 10.76
C THR A 330 -14.25 5.70 10.70
N ASN A 331 -14.53 6.86 11.29
CA ASN A 331 -13.62 8.00 11.29
C ASN A 331 -12.53 7.83 12.36
N SER A 332 -11.27 8.01 11.98
CA SER A 332 -10.14 7.95 12.90
C SER A 332 -10.05 9.15 13.86
N GLY A 333 -10.73 10.24 13.56
CA GLY A 333 -10.62 11.50 14.29
C GLY A 333 -9.29 12.24 14.09
N ILE A 334 -8.37 11.68 13.32
CA ILE A 334 -7.09 12.33 13.01
C ILE A 334 -7.32 13.44 11.99
N VAL A 335 -6.73 14.60 12.27
CA VAL A 335 -6.72 15.75 11.34
C VAL A 335 -5.29 16.22 11.11
N LEU A 336 -4.94 16.41 9.83
CA LEU A 336 -3.71 17.08 9.43
C LEU A 336 -4.10 18.47 8.91
N SER A 337 -3.41 19.50 9.38
CA SER A 337 -3.71 20.89 9.01
C SER A 337 -2.44 21.72 8.83
N GLU A 338 -2.59 22.92 8.30
CA GLU A 338 -1.49 23.85 8.04
C GLU A 338 -0.33 23.20 7.25
N ILE A 339 -0.68 22.31 6.34
CA ILE A 339 0.31 21.64 5.48
C ILE A 339 1.02 22.69 4.64
N GLY A 340 2.33 22.77 4.81
CA GLY A 340 3.19 23.80 4.27
C GLY A 340 3.49 23.69 2.78
N SER A 341 4.54 24.38 2.38
CA SER A 341 5.05 24.41 1.00
C SER A 341 5.91 23.17 0.70
N SER A 342 5.68 22.57 -0.46
CA SER A 342 6.48 21.47 -1.02
C SER A 342 7.67 21.94 -1.87
N SER A 343 7.99 23.23 -1.87
CA SER A 343 9.13 23.79 -2.63
C SER A 343 10.48 23.40 -2.05
N SER A 344 10.57 23.22 -0.72
CA SER A 344 11.78 22.87 0.03
C SER A 344 11.98 21.35 0.13
N ASN A 345 13.12 20.93 0.71
CA ASN A 345 13.39 19.53 1.03
C ASN A 345 12.77 19.09 2.37
N SER A 346 12.01 19.98 3.01
CA SER A 346 11.20 19.66 4.19
C SER A 346 9.86 20.37 4.09
N ILE A 347 8.86 19.79 4.75
CA ILE A 347 7.50 20.31 4.85
C ILE A 347 7.01 20.19 6.29
N THR A 348 6.34 21.23 6.79
CA THR A 348 5.74 21.22 8.12
C THR A 348 4.23 21.05 8.04
N LEU A 349 3.65 20.44 9.03
CA LEU A 349 2.19 20.32 9.20
C LEU A 349 1.85 20.14 10.68
N ASN A 350 0.59 20.43 11.02
CA ASN A 350 0.03 20.12 12.32
C ASN A 350 -0.73 18.80 12.27
N VAL A 351 -0.53 17.98 13.30
CA VAL A 351 -1.25 16.72 13.52
C VAL A 351 -2.15 16.91 14.74
N SER A 352 -3.43 16.62 14.60
CA SER A 352 -4.37 16.49 15.70
C SER A 352 -4.80 15.05 15.83
N ILE A 353 -4.61 14.48 17.02
CA ILE A 353 -5.03 13.13 17.38
C ILE A 353 -6.16 13.26 18.39
N PRO A 354 -7.29 12.56 18.24
CA PRO A 354 -8.39 12.63 19.18
C PRO A 354 -7.94 12.11 20.55
N ASN A 355 -8.44 12.71 21.63
CA ASN A 355 -8.20 12.18 22.97
C ASN A 355 -9.12 10.97 23.22
N LYS A 356 -8.59 9.98 23.91
CA LYS A 356 -9.37 8.80 24.29
C LYS A 356 -10.58 9.17 25.16
N GLY A 357 -10.44 10.18 26.01
CA GLY A 357 -11.51 10.69 26.86
C GLY A 357 -12.66 11.38 26.11
N ASP A 358 -12.38 12.00 24.96
CA ASP A 358 -13.44 12.58 24.11
C ASP A 358 -14.30 11.50 23.44
N LEU A 359 -13.81 10.26 23.44
CA LEU A 359 -14.43 9.08 22.84
C LEU A 359 -14.98 8.11 23.88
N ASP A 360 -14.42 8.12 25.09
CA ASP A 360 -14.88 7.30 26.23
C ASP A 360 -16.29 7.71 26.71
N VAL A 361 -16.78 8.85 26.27
CA VAL A 361 -18.19 9.24 26.48
C VAL A 361 -19.14 8.17 25.94
N TRP A 362 -18.80 7.51 24.80
CA TRP A 362 -19.60 6.41 24.27
C TRP A 362 -19.42 5.09 25.05
N ASN A 363 -18.25 4.85 25.64
CA ASN A 363 -17.97 3.66 26.44
C ASN A 363 -18.49 3.82 27.90
N GLU A 364 -18.54 5.05 28.41
CA GLU A 364 -19.11 5.34 29.73
C GLU A 364 -20.62 5.44 29.72
N LEU A 365 -21.23 5.65 28.56
CA LEU A 365 -22.68 5.49 28.42
C LEU A 365 -23.00 4.00 28.49
N LYS A 366 -22.78 3.43 29.68
CA LYS A 366 -23.17 2.07 29.98
C LYS A 366 -24.65 1.94 29.65
N TYR A 367 -24.90 1.22 28.62
CA TYR A 367 -26.21 0.82 28.15
C TYR A 367 -27.11 0.27 29.30
N ASP A 368 -26.49 -0.26 30.34
CA ASP A 368 -27.12 -0.77 31.55
C ASP A 368 -27.91 0.29 32.37
N ASP A 369 -27.56 1.57 32.28
CA ASP A 369 -28.29 2.64 32.94
C ASP A 369 -29.55 3.07 32.19
N ILE A 370 -29.61 2.83 30.90
CA ILE A 370 -30.79 3.11 30.06
C ILE A 370 -31.79 1.94 30.11
N ASN A 371 -31.34 0.73 30.46
CA ASN A 371 -32.08 -0.49 30.24
C ASN A 371 -31.98 -1.52 31.35
N LYS A 372 -32.64 -1.28 32.46
CA LYS A 372 -32.96 -2.35 33.40
C LYS A 372 -34.10 -3.28 32.95
N ASN A 373 -34.73 -3.02 31.81
CA ASN A 373 -35.78 -3.86 31.24
C ASN A 373 -35.36 -4.46 29.90
N SER A 374 -34.95 -5.70 29.93
CA SER A 374 -34.67 -6.54 28.78
C SER A 374 -35.85 -6.58 27.80
N GLY A 375 -35.69 -6.09 26.58
CA GLY A 375 -36.70 -6.23 25.54
C GLY A 375 -36.75 -5.20 24.43
N TYR A 376 -35.78 -4.29 24.32
CA TYR A 376 -35.71 -3.36 23.18
C TYR A 376 -35.32 -4.09 21.90
N LYS A 377 -36.11 -3.95 20.85
CA LYS A 377 -35.93 -4.67 19.61
C LYS A 377 -35.24 -3.83 18.53
N VAL A 378 -35.32 -2.49 18.64
CA VAL A 378 -34.77 -1.55 17.64
C VAL A 378 -34.24 -0.33 18.37
N GLN A 379 -33.06 0.15 17.93
CA GLN A 379 -32.44 1.34 18.49
C GLN A 379 -31.77 2.18 17.41
N THR A 380 -31.69 3.48 17.66
CA THR A 380 -30.98 4.45 16.84
C THR A 380 -30.50 5.61 17.70
N SER A 381 -29.45 6.29 17.24
CA SER A 381 -28.97 7.51 17.88
C SER A 381 -28.64 8.58 16.85
N ILE A 382 -28.69 9.84 17.28
CA ILE A 382 -28.28 11.00 16.48
C ILE A 382 -27.64 12.04 17.39
N GLU A 383 -26.59 12.67 16.94
CA GLU A 383 -26.03 13.85 17.55
C GLU A 383 -26.63 15.11 16.92
N MET A 384 -27.08 16.05 17.74
CA MET A 384 -27.63 17.33 17.30
C MET A 384 -27.41 18.39 18.39
N ASN A 385 -26.80 19.52 18.00
CA ASN A 385 -26.51 20.63 18.93
C ASN A 385 -25.69 20.22 20.15
N ASN A 386 -24.65 19.41 19.99
CA ASN A 386 -23.77 18.85 21.02
C ASN A 386 -24.52 17.98 22.05
N LYS A 387 -25.66 17.42 21.69
CA LYS A 387 -26.43 16.48 22.50
C LYS A 387 -26.64 15.19 21.75
N ILE A 388 -26.63 14.07 22.46
CA ILE A 388 -26.87 12.76 21.87
C ILE A 388 -28.29 12.33 22.20
N TYR A 389 -29.08 12.06 21.18
CA TYR A 389 -30.44 11.56 21.31
C TYR A 389 -30.42 10.06 21.00
N VAL A 390 -30.97 9.27 21.90
CA VAL A 390 -31.11 7.82 21.73
C VAL A 390 -32.60 7.48 21.74
N GLY A 391 -33.03 6.86 20.65
CA GLY A 391 -34.38 6.34 20.51
C GLY A 391 -34.39 4.82 20.60
N SER A 392 -35.36 4.24 21.26
CA SER A 392 -35.58 2.79 21.32
C SER A 392 -37.07 2.46 21.28
N ILE A 393 -37.38 1.31 20.69
CA ILE A 393 -38.76 0.82 20.61
C ILE A 393 -38.84 -0.52 21.30
N THR A 394 -39.80 -0.64 22.21
CA THR A 394 -40.21 -1.90 22.82
C THR A 394 -41.70 -1.95 23.01
N ASN A 395 -42.35 -3.09 22.76
CA ASN A 395 -43.79 -3.28 22.89
C ASN A 395 -44.62 -2.15 22.26
N ASN A 396 -44.24 -1.73 21.04
CA ASN A 396 -44.84 -0.62 20.30
C ASN A 396 -44.84 0.74 21.04
N LYS A 397 -43.89 0.94 21.93
CA LYS A 397 -43.67 2.22 22.60
C LYS A 397 -42.29 2.79 22.25
N LEU A 398 -42.28 4.11 22.00
CA LEU A 398 -41.07 4.87 21.78
C LEU A 398 -40.54 5.41 23.10
N TYR A 399 -39.25 5.15 23.33
CA TYR A 399 -38.48 5.75 24.42
C TYR A 399 -37.39 6.60 23.76
N THR A 400 -37.30 7.86 24.19
CA THR A 400 -36.28 8.77 23.71
C THR A 400 -35.59 9.43 24.89
N THR A 401 -34.30 9.29 24.98
CA THR A 401 -33.45 9.93 25.98
C THR A 401 -32.47 10.87 25.30
N VAL A 402 -32.04 11.89 26.00
CA VAL A 402 -30.97 12.80 25.53
C VAL A 402 -29.86 12.85 26.57
N TYR A 403 -28.64 12.78 26.07
CA TYR A 403 -27.44 13.06 26.84
C TYR A 403 -26.98 14.48 26.57
N ASP A 404 -26.81 15.26 27.61
CA ASP A 404 -26.41 16.65 27.57
C ASP A 404 -25.51 16.98 28.77
N ASN A 405 -24.28 17.42 28.50
CA ASN A 405 -23.31 17.84 29.53
C ASN A 405 -23.15 16.87 30.71
N GLY A 406 -22.96 15.60 30.44
CA GLY A 406 -22.76 14.58 31.47
C GLY A 406 -24.03 13.99 32.07
N ASN A 407 -25.22 14.43 31.66
CA ASN A 407 -26.48 14.01 32.25
C ASN A 407 -27.46 13.42 31.24
N TRP A 408 -28.12 12.33 31.63
CA TRP A 408 -29.22 11.77 30.86
C TRP A 408 -30.55 12.36 31.31
N SER A 409 -31.40 12.68 30.35
CA SER A 409 -32.81 13.03 30.60
C SER A 409 -33.73 12.33 29.61
N THR A 410 -34.92 12.02 30.03
CA THR A 410 -35.93 11.33 29.25
C THR A 410 -36.81 12.35 28.53
N ILE A 411 -36.85 12.30 27.18
CA ILE A 411 -37.77 13.13 26.39
C ILE A 411 -39.11 12.41 26.22
N SER A 412 -39.07 11.09 25.97
CA SER A 412 -40.26 10.27 25.79
C SER A 412 -40.12 8.98 26.57
N ASN A 413 -41.07 8.68 27.46
CA ASN A 413 -41.09 7.51 28.28
C ASN A 413 -42.30 6.62 27.92
N GLY A 414 -42.10 5.83 26.85
CA GLY A 414 -43.09 4.85 26.43
C GLY A 414 -44.31 5.46 25.70
N THR A 415 -44.08 6.45 24.81
CA THR A 415 -45.14 6.96 23.95
C THR A 415 -45.60 5.87 22.98
N ASN A 416 -46.91 5.65 22.93
CA ASN A 416 -47.49 4.68 21.99
C ASN A 416 -47.21 5.10 20.55
N ILE A 417 -46.70 4.18 19.75
CA ILE A 417 -46.48 4.37 18.31
C ILE A 417 -47.52 3.51 17.61
N VAL A 418 -48.31 4.12 16.75
CA VAL A 418 -49.17 3.35 15.80
C VAL A 418 -48.28 2.91 14.65
N ILE A 419 -47.74 1.72 14.79
CA ILE A 419 -47.03 1.06 13.70
C ILE A 419 -48.05 0.06 13.14
N GLY A 420 -48.39 0.13 11.88
CA GLY A 420 -49.29 -0.86 11.25
C GLY A 420 -48.85 -2.30 11.56
N ASP A 421 -49.45 -3.30 10.97
CA ASP A 421 -49.26 -4.73 11.26
C ASP A 421 -47.83 -5.29 11.06
N VAL A 422 -46.81 -4.46 11.00
CA VAL A 422 -45.40 -4.82 10.75
C VAL A 422 -44.58 -4.52 12.00
N SER A 423 -43.89 -5.52 12.52
CA SER A 423 -42.88 -5.29 13.57
C SER A 423 -41.76 -4.38 13.01
N PRO A 424 -41.43 -3.27 13.65
CA PRO A 424 -40.34 -2.40 13.17
C PRO A 424 -39.04 -3.17 13.22
N SER A 425 -38.39 -3.29 12.06
CA SER A 425 -37.06 -3.88 11.95
C SER A 425 -35.95 -2.84 11.94
N THR A 426 -36.31 -1.58 11.68
CA THR A 426 -35.38 -0.43 11.64
C THR A 426 -36.04 0.82 12.19
N MET A 427 -35.23 1.72 12.77
CA MET A 427 -35.62 3.05 13.18
C MET A 427 -34.52 4.03 12.79
N GLU A 428 -34.91 5.20 12.28
CA GLU A 428 -33.97 6.25 11.90
C GLU A 428 -34.45 7.58 12.47
N PHE A 429 -33.54 8.38 13.03
CA PHE A 429 -33.79 9.78 13.30
C PHE A 429 -33.53 10.61 12.05
N LYS A 430 -34.42 11.52 11.75
CA LYS A 430 -34.23 12.54 10.70
C LYS A 430 -34.34 13.94 11.28
N ILE A 431 -33.39 14.79 10.96
CA ILE A 431 -33.48 16.21 11.24
C ILE A 431 -34.35 16.81 10.14
N ILE A 432 -35.51 17.36 10.51
CA ILE A 432 -36.39 18.10 9.61
C ILE A 432 -36.18 19.56 9.96
N ASN A 433 -35.48 20.28 9.09
CA ASN A 433 -35.39 21.74 9.19
C ASN A 433 -36.72 22.34 8.69
N ASN A 434 -37.43 23.02 9.57
CA ASN A 434 -38.55 23.87 9.18
C ASN A 434 -38.06 25.25 8.74
#